data_260dc1672ea29be1858d615c8974f8dc
#
_entry.id   260dc1672ea29be1858d615c8974f8dc
#
_cell.length_a   1.000
_cell.length_b   1.000
_cell.length_c   1.000
_cell.angle_alpha   90.00
_cell.angle_beta   90.00
_cell.angle_gamma   90.00
#
_symmetry.space_group_name_H-M   'P 1'
#
loop_
_entity.id
_entity.type
_entity.pdbx_description
1 polymer ?
#
loop_
_entity_poly.entity_id
_entity_poly.type
_entity_poly.pdbx_seq_one_letter_code
_entity_poly.pdbx_strand_id
1 'polypeptide(L)'
;MGDAPIRTEQLRKVYGSLVAVDGLDLEVRRGEFFGLLGPNGAGKSTTIGMLTTTVVPTGGRALVSGLAVSRHAADVKRQIGVVSQANTLDRALTVWENLYYHGRFFGVPRARARARADELLEQFSLTERADSMVFHLSGGLAQRLMMARALAHEPQVLFLDEPTSGIDPQTRINLWRILEDLNRSGQTILLTTHYMEEADVLCERVAIIDHGRALAVDTPVELKRRHGAETLITVTVDGDPAPLAERAERLDAVRSVERDGELVRVHAARSEGVLAQLVQEAAGLGVPVRDASSLPPSLETVFLNLTGREYRE
;
A
#
# COMPACT_ATOMS: atom_id res chain seq x y z
N MET A 1 -22.34 -10.12 -13.48
CA MET A 1 -21.51 -9.00 -12.98
C MET A 1 -21.23 -9.33 -11.53
N GLY A 2 -19.99 -9.63 -11.18
CA GLY A 2 -19.62 -10.01 -9.79
C GLY A 2 -19.90 -8.86 -8.84
N ASP A 3 -20.35 -9.23 -7.65
CA ASP A 3 -20.69 -8.30 -6.57
C ASP A 3 -19.38 -7.76 -5.96
N ALA A 4 -18.84 -6.69 -6.54
CA ALA A 4 -17.61 -6.06 -6.07
C ALA A 4 -17.88 -5.37 -4.72
N PRO A 5 -17.17 -5.72 -3.63
CA PRO A 5 -17.38 -5.11 -2.31
C PRO A 5 -17.16 -3.60 -2.29
N ILE A 6 -16.32 -3.06 -3.18
CA ILE A 6 -16.13 -1.61 -3.33
C ILE A 6 -16.22 -1.28 -4.82
N ARG A 7 -17.05 -0.29 -5.14
CA ARG A 7 -17.13 0.29 -6.48
C ARG A 7 -17.37 1.79 -6.42
N THR A 8 -16.62 2.53 -7.21
CA THR A 8 -16.83 3.96 -7.40
C THR A 8 -17.06 4.27 -8.87
N GLU A 9 -17.93 5.23 -9.15
CA GLU A 9 -18.26 5.70 -10.48
C GLU A 9 -18.19 7.22 -10.48
N GLN A 10 -17.20 7.76 -11.18
CA GLN A 10 -16.92 9.19 -11.31
C GLN A 10 -16.95 9.91 -9.95
N LEU A 11 -16.39 9.25 -8.91
CA LEU A 11 -16.43 9.74 -7.53
C LEU A 11 -15.70 11.07 -7.43
N ARG A 12 -16.35 12.06 -6.82
CA ARG A 12 -15.82 13.41 -6.75
C ARG A 12 -16.01 14.03 -5.38
N LYS A 13 -14.99 14.80 -4.94
CA LYS A 13 -15.05 15.61 -3.72
C LYS A 13 -14.39 16.96 -3.94
N VAL A 14 -15.12 18.00 -3.60
CA VAL A 14 -14.65 19.40 -3.66
C VAL A 14 -14.80 20.03 -2.28
N TYR A 15 -13.77 20.72 -1.81
CA TYR A 15 -13.76 21.52 -0.60
C TYR A 15 -13.49 22.98 -0.98
N GLY A 16 -14.53 23.81 -1.00
CA GLY A 16 -14.42 25.18 -1.51
C GLY A 16 -13.93 25.19 -2.96
N SER A 17 -12.73 25.71 -3.20
CA SER A 17 -12.09 25.71 -4.53
C SER A 17 -11.19 24.49 -4.78
N LEU A 18 -10.89 23.69 -3.74
CA LEU A 18 -9.99 22.54 -3.87
C LEU A 18 -10.77 21.31 -4.35
N VAL A 19 -10.40 20.75 -5.49
CA VAL A 19 -10.87 19.46 -5.97
C VAL A 19 -9.96 18.38 -5.38
N ALA A 20 -10.40 17.71 -4.32
CA ALA A 20 -9.61 16.69 -3.62
C ALA A 20 -9.70 15.30 -4.28
N VAL A 21 -10.83 14.98 -4.92
CA VAL A 21 -11.03 13.78 -5.73
C VAL A 21 -11.83 14.18 -6.96
N ASP A 22 -11.39 13.76 -8.15
CA ASP A 22 -11.92 14.21 -9.43
C ASP A 22 -12.16 13.04 -10.39
N GLY A 23 -13.37 12.48 -10.35
CA GLY A 23 -13.80 11.44 -11.27
C GLY A 23 -13.13 10.10 -11.05
N LEU A 24 -12.99 9.66 -9.78
CA LEU A 24 -12.30 8.42 -9.44
C LEU A 24 -13.19 7.20 -9.66
N ASP A 25 -12.78 6.31 -10.57
CA ASP A 25 -13.39 5.02 -10.87
C ASP A 25 -12.53 3.90 -10.30
N LEU A 26 -13.05 3.14 -9.34
CA LEU A 26 -12.39 2.00 -8.71
C LEU A 26 -13.36 0.81 -8.61
N GLU A 27 -12.79 -0.38 -8.73
CA GLU A 27 -13.47 -1.63 -8.44
C GLU A 27 -12.51 -2.54 -7.67
N VAL A 28 -12.89 -2.92 -6.44
CA VAL A 28 -12.17 -3.87 -5.60
C VAL A 28 -12.95 -5.16 -5.53
N ARG A 29 -12.27 -6.27 -5.79
CA ARG A 29 -12.87 -7.61 -5.82
C ARG A 29 -12.99 -8.19 -4.42
N ARG A 30 -13.86 -9.18 -4.25
CA ARG A 30 -13.99 -9.89 -2.97
C ARG A 30 -12.71 -10.65 -2.64
N GLY A 31 -12.22 -10.50 -1.41
CA GLY A 31 -10.98 -11.09 -0.94
C GLY A 31 -9.71 -10.44 -1.50
N GLU A 32 -9.84 -9.38 -2.29
CA GLU A 32 -8.69 -8.67 -2.86
C GLU A 32 -7.99 -7.78 -1.81
N PHE A 33 -6.68 -7.77 -1.85
CA PHE A 33 -5.86 -6.76 -1.20
C PHE A 33 -5.55 -5.63 -2.19
N PHE A 34 -6.28 -4.53 -2.10
CA PHE A 34 -6.19 -3.41 -3.03
C PHE A 34 -5.48 -2.21 -2.40
N GLY A 35 -4.49 -1.66 -3.12
CA GLY A 35 -3.72 -0.49 -2.70
C GLY A 35 -4.18 0.80 -3.38
N LEU A 36 -4.29 1.88 -2.61
CA LEU A 36 -4.44 3.23 -3.12
C LEU A 36 -3.16 4.00 -2.79
N LEU A 37 -2.28 4.10 -3.77
CA LEU A 37 -0.92 4.61 -3.64
C LEU A 37 -0.83 6.04 -4.18
N GLY A 38 -0.17 6.93 -3.47
CA GLY A 38 0.06 8.30 -3.92
C GLY A 38 0.67 9.18 -2.85
N PRO A 39 1.16 10.37 -3.22
CA PRO A 39 1.77 11.30 -2.28
C PRO A 39 0.75 11.90 -1.30
N ASN A 40 1.25 12.66 -0.34
CA ASN A 40 0.41 13.45 0.54
C ASN A 40 -0.38 14.48 -0.28
N GLY A 41 -1.68 14.59 -0.01
CA GLY A 41 -2.57 15.47 -0.78
C GLY A 41 -3.14 14.87 -2.08
N ALA A 42 -2.77 13.64 -2.47
CA ALA A 42 -3.29 12.98 -3.68
C ALA A 42 -4.79 12.64 -3.61
N GLY A 43 -5.43 12.72 -2.44
CA GLY A 43 -6.86 12.41 -2.26
C GLY A 43 -7.14 11.08 -1.59
N LYS A 44 -6.12 10.34 -1.10
CA LYS A 44 -6.24 9.01 -0.45
C LYS A 44 -7.24 9.00 0.71
N SER A 45 -6.95 9.78 1.77
CA SER A 45 -7.80 9.83 2.97
C SER A 45 -9.19 10.42 2.68
N THR A 46 -9.31 11.33 1.71
CA THR A 46 -10.62 11.83 1.25
C THR A 46 -11.42 10.70 0.60
N THR A 47 -10.78 9.87 -0.22
CA THR A 47 -11.42 8.71 -0.85
C THR A 47 -11.89 7.70 0.19
N ILE A 48 -11.01 7.32 1.14
CA ILE A 48 -11.42 6.48 2.28
C ILE A 48 -12.56 7.12 3.06
N GLY A 49 -12.47 8.42 3.36
CA GLY A 49 -13.53 9.13 4.06
C GLY A 49 -14.90 9.05 3.36
N MET A 50 -14.92 9.12 2.03
CA MET A 50 -16.17 8.95 1.26
C MET A 50 -16.68 7.50 1.30
N LEU A 51 -15.79 6.52 1.15
CA LEU A 51 -16.15 5.09 1.19
C LEU A 51 -16.61 4.65 2.58
N THR A 52 -16.03 5.21 3.63
CA THR A 52 -16.39 4.91 5.04
C THR A 52 -17.51 5.81 5.59
N THR A 53 -18.12 6.62 4.73
CA THR A 53 -19.25 7.51 5.05
C THR A 53 -18.95 8.64 6.05
N THR A 54 -17.67 8.97 6.27
CA THR A 54 -17.26 10.11 7.11
C THR A 54 -17.22 11.42 6.32
N VAL A 55 -17.08 11.32 4.99
CA VAL A 55 -17.09 12.45 4.05
C VAL A 55 -18.21 12.23 3.04
N VAL A 56 -19.06 13.23 2.84
CA VAL A 56 -20.11 13.19 1.82
C VAL A 56 -19.51 13.53 0.46
N PRO A 57 -19.67 12.68 -0.58
CA PRO A 57 -19.26 13.00 -1.94
C PRO A 57 -19.98 14.25 -2.47
N THR A 58 -19.32 15.04 -3.32
CA THR A 58 -19.95 16.16 -4.04
C THR A 58 -20.47 15.76 -5.42
N GLY A 59 -20.05 14.60 -5.94
CA GLY A 59 -20.48 14.04 -7.22
C GLY A 59 -20.10 12.59 -7.36
N GLY A 60 -20.64 11.94 -8.39
CA GLY A 60 -20.41 10.53 -8.66
C GLY A 60 -21.14 9.61 -7.69
N ARG A 61 -20.73 8.33 -7.68
CA ARG A 61 -21.32 7.28 -6.83
C ARG A 61 -20.23 6.46 -6.16
N ALA A 62 -20.52 5.99 -4.94
CA ALA A 62 -19.72 4.97 -4.27
C ALA A 62 -20.65 3.93 -3.65
N LEU A 63 -20.32 2.66 -3.86
CA LEU A 63 -20.98 1.49 -3.30
C LEU A 63 -19.99 0.71 -2.44
N VAL A 64 -20.40 0.32 -1.26
CA VAL A 64 -19.65 -0.58 -0.37
C VAL A 64 -20.58 -1.72 0.04
N SER A 65 -20.18 -2.95 -0.21
CA SER A 65 -21.01 -4.17 -0.05
C SER A 65 -22.38 -4.03 -0.70
N GLY A 66 -22.44 -3.44 -1.91
CA GLY A 66 -23.67 -3.18 -2.66
C GLY A 66 -24.52 -2.01 -2.14
N LEU A 67 -24.13 -1.36 -1.05
CA LEU A 67 -24.86 -0.26 -0.40
C LEU A 67 -24.31 1.11 -0.84
N ALA A 68 -25.17 2.02 -1.27
CA ALA A 68 -24.77 3.38 -1.63
C ALA A 68 -24.38 4.18 -0.37
N VAL A 69 -23.11 4.63 -0.30
CA VAL A 69 -22.55 5.33 0.87
C VAL A 69 -23.32 6.61 1.24
N SER A 70 -23.93 7.28 0.26
CA SER A 70 -24.69 8.51 0.47
C SER A 70 -26.10 8.28 1.03
N ARG A 71 -26.64 7.05 0.92
CA ARG A 71 -28.03 6.74 1.31
C ARG A 71 -28.13 5.77 2.48
N HIS A 72 -27.15 4.87 2.62
CA HIS A 72 -27.14 3.77 3.58
C HIS A 72 -25.95 3.82 4.53
N ALA A 73 -25.57 5.02 4.99
CA ALA A 73 -24.37 5.22 5.79
C ALA A 73 -24.29 4.34 7.06
N ALA A 74 -25.42 4.14 7.75
CA ALA A 74 -25.44 3.30 8.94
C ALA A 74 -25.24 1.82 8.63
N ASP A 75 -25.80 1.34 7.52
CA ASP A 75 -25.67 -0.06 7.10
C ASP A 75 -24.28 -0.32 6.53
N VAL A 76 -23.69 0.62 5.76
CA VAL A 76 -22.31 0.57 5.32
C VAL A 76 -21.37 0.44 6.51
N LYS A 77 -21.53 1.24 7.56
CA LYS A 77 -20.70 1.18 8.78
C LYS A 77 -20.71 -0.19 9.47
N ARG A 78 -21.81 -0.93 9.36
CA ARG A 78 -21.89 -2.30 9.90
C ARG A 78 -21.11 -3.33 9.06
N GLN A 79 -20.84 -3.03 7.80
CA GLN A 79 -20.15 -3.92 6.87
C GLN A 79 -18.65 -3.65 6.78
N ILE A 80 -18.15 -2.58 7.41
CA ILE A 80 -16.77 -2.15 7.25
C ILE A 80 -16.04 -2.07 8.60
N GLY A 81 -14.77 -2.46 8.61
CA GLY A 81 -13.79 -2.11 9.63
C GLY A 81 -12.93 -0.96 9.13
N VAL A 82 -12.60 -0.04 10.01
CA VAL A 82 -11.79 1.13 9.64
C VAL A 82 -10.66 1.31 10.64
N VAL A 83 -9.43 1.36 10.13
CA VAL A 83 -8.24 1.76 10.87
C VAL A 83 -7.80 3.11 10.30
N SER A 84 -7.97 4.16 11.09
CA SER A 84 -7.56 5.52 10.75
C SER A 84 -6.12 5.79 11.18
N GLN A 85 -5.50 6.80 10.57
CA GLN A 85 -4.17 7.26 10.94
C GLN A 85 -4.10 7.72 12.40
N ALA A 86 -5.17 8.36 12.91
CA ALA A 86 -5.25 8.75 14.30
C ALA A 86 -5.58 7.58 15.21
N ASN A 87 -4.97 7.52 16.40
CA ASN A 87 -5.31 6.54 17.41
C ASN A 87 -6.69 6.83 18.00
N THR A 88 -7.63 5.91 17.76
CA THR A 88 -9.04 6.01 18.16
C THR A 88 -9.42 5.03 19.27
N LEU A 89 -8.44 4.41 19.95
CA LEU A 89 -8.69 3.49 21.06
C LEU A 89 -9.27 4.24 22.27
N ASP A 90 -10.17 3.58 22.97
CA ASP A 90 -10.68 4.11 24.24
C ASP A 90 -9.64 3.88 25.35
N ARG A 91 -9.12 5.00 25.87
CA ARG A 91 -8.07 5.00 26.89
C ARG A 91 -8.55 4.62 28.29
N ALA A 92 -9.86 4.64 28.51
CA ALA A 92 -10.47 4.24 29.77
C ALA A 92 -10.72 2.73 29.88
N LEU A 93 -10.48 2.00 28.77
CA LEU A 93 -10.70 0.57 28.66
C LEU A 93 -9.38 -0.19 28.55
N THR A 94 -9.39 -1.45 28.99
CA THR A 94 -8.30 -2.40 28.73
C THR A 94 -8.25 -2.79 27.26
N VAL A 95 -7.19 -3.49 26.86
CA VAL A 95 -7.03 -4.05 25.51
C VAL A 95 -8.21 -4.98 25.18
N TRP A 96 -8.55 -5.92 26.07
CA TRP A 96 -9.67 -6.83 25.88
C TRP A 96 -11.01 -6.09 25.80
N GLU A 97 -11.25 -5.14 26.69
CA GLU A 97 -12.48 -4.35 26.71
C GLU A 97 -12.69 -3.52 25.45
N ASN A 98 -11.62 -2.96 24.86
CA ASN A 98 -11.70 -2.27 23.57
C ASN A 98 -12.26 -3.19 22.46
N LEU A 99 -11.83 -4.45 22.41
CA LEU A 99 -12.33 -5.43 21.44
C LEU A 99 -13.78 -5.81 21.75
N TYR A 100 -14.05 -6.17 23.00
CA TYR A 100 -15.36 -6.63 23.42
C TYR A 100 -16.46 -5.57 23.24
N TYR A 101 -16.25 -4.36 23.75
CA TYR A 101 -17.26 -3.31 23.68
C TYR A 101 -17.44 -2.79 22.27
N HIS A 102 -16.40 -2.78 21.45
CA HIS A 102 -16.54 -2.43 20.03
C HIS A 102 -17.46 -3.43 19.31
N GLY A 103 -17.24 -4.74 19.45
CA GLY A 103 -18.14 -5.74 18.90
C GLY A 103 -19.58 -5.58 19.41
N ARG A 104 -19.74 -5.31 20.72
CA ARG A 104 -21.06 -5.05 21.34
C ARG A 104 -21.74 -3.80 20.77
N PHE A 105 -21.00 -2.74 20.50
CA PHE A 105 -21.50 -1.50 19.88
C PHE A 105 -22.12 -1.77 18.50
N PHE A 106 -21.51 -2.67 17.75
CA PHE A 106 -22.04 -3.10 16.43
C PHE A 106 -23.11 -4.21 16.52
N GLY A 107 -23.56 -4.58 17.71
CA GLY A 107 -24.67 -5.51 17.91
C GLY A 107 -24.26 -6.98 17.98
N VAL A 108 -22.98 -7.32 18.02
CA VAL A 108 -22.52 -8.71 18.20
C VAL A 108 -23.05 -9.28 19.53
N PRO A 109 -23.68 -10.47 19.59
CA PRO A 109 -24.16 -11.07 20.80
C PRO A 109 -23.06 -11.23 21.86
N ARG A 110 -23.42 -11.14 23.16
CA ARG A 110 -22.44 -11.13 24.27
C ARG A 110 -21.45 -12.30 24.22
N ALA A 111 -21.96 -13.52 24.04
CA ALA A 111 -21.12 -14.72 23.99
C ALA A 111 -20.14 -14.69 22.78
N ARG A 112 -20.64 -14.29 21.60
CA ARG A 112 -19.80 -14.18 20.39
C ARG A 112 -18.78 -13.05 20.51
N ALA A 113 -19.16 -11.88 21.05
CA ALA A 113 -18.26 -10.76 21.26
C ALA A 113 -17.10 -11.12 22.21
N ARG A 114 -17.37 -11.93 23.26
CA ARG A 114 -16.34 -12.42 24.16
C ARG A 114 -15.37 -13.36 23.43
N ALA A 115 -15.91 -14.41 22.79
CA ALA A 115 -15.11 -15.35 22.03
C ALA A 115 -14.28 -14.64 20.94
N ARG A 116 -14.89 -13.67 20.24
CA ARG A 116 -14.20 -12.90 19.21
C ARG A 116 -13.08 -12.01 19.76
N ALA A 117 -13.27 -11.42 20.94
CA ALA A 117 -12.21 -10.66 21.60
C ALA A 117 -11.01 -11.55 21.92
N ASP A 118 -11.24 -12.76 22.45
CA ASP A 118 -10.19 -13.72 22.77
C ASP A 118 -9.46 -14.20 21.49
N GLU A 119 -10.20 -14.55 20.41
CA GLU A 119 -9.64 -14.90 19.10
C GLU A 119 -8.72 -13.78 18.54
N LEU A 120 -9.17 -12.53 18.63
CA LEU A 120 -8.42 -11.38 18.13
C LEU A 120 -7.18 -11.08 18.96
N LEU A 121 -7.22 -11.29 20.28
CA LEU A 121 -6.02 -11.18 21.11
C LEU A 121 -4.94 -12.16 20.67
N GLU A 122 -5.29 -13.39 20.38
CA GLU A 122 -4.36 -14.41 19.89
C GLU A 122 -3.83 -14.03 18.50
N GLN A 123 -4.74 -13.73 17.56
CA GLN A 123 -4.40 -13.41 16.16
C GLN A 123 -3.44 -12.22 16.04
N PHE A 124 -3.61 -11.20 16.90
CA PHE A 124 -2.78 -10.00 16.91
C PHE A 124 -1.63 -10.03 17.94
N SER A 125 -1.40 -11.17 18.60
CA SER A 125 -0.37 -11.36 19.64
C SER A 125 -0.49 -10.30 20.76
N LEU A 126 -1.71 -10.14 21.28
CA LEU A 126 -2.05 -9.19 22.33
C LEU A 126 -2.49 -9.88 23.64
N THR A 127 -2.50 -11.21 23.71
CA THR A 127 -3.02 -12.02 24.83
C THR A 127 -2.36 -11.64 26.16
N GLU A 128 -1.05 -11.49 26.20
CA GLU A 128 -0.31 -11.09 27.41
C GLU A 128 -0.63 -9.66 27.89
N ARG A 129 -1.30 -8.88 27.07
CA ARG A 129 -1.69 -7.48 27.33
C ARG A 129 -3.17 -7.29 27.50
N ALA A 130 -3.96 -8.37 27.53
CA ALA A 130 -5.42 -8.32 27.58
C ALA A 130 -5.97 -7.36 28.65
N ASP A 131 -5.41 -7.41 29.86
CA ASP A 131 -5.82 -6.61 31.02
C ASP A 131 -5.06 -5.28 31.13
N SER A 132 -4.13 -5.00 30.19
CA SER A 132 -3.38 -3.74 30.19
C SER A 132 -4.25 -2.60 29.70
N MET A 133 -4.09 -1.43 30.32
CA MET A 133 -4.71 -0.20 29.80
C MET A 133 -4.00 0.26 28.53
N VAL A 134 -4.76 0.87 27.61
CA VAL A 134 -4.26 1.31 26.28
C VAL A 134 -3.06 2.25 26.36
N PHE A 135 -3.01 3.12 27.39
CA PHE A 135 -1.89 4.08 27.54
C PHE A 135 -0.56 3.44 27.95
N HIS A 136 -0.56 2.15 28.32
CA HIS A 136 0.67 1.38 28.58
C HIS A 136 1.21 0.67 27.32
N LEU A 137 0.53 0.77 26.18
CA LEU A 137 0.95 0.13 24.95
C LEU A 137 1.99 0.95 24.20
N SER A 138 2.97 0.27 23.60
CA SER A 138 3.81 0.89 22.58
C SER A 138 2.98 1.24 21.32
N GLY A 139 3.49 2.13 20.46
CA GLY A 139 2.81 2.51 19.22
C GLY A 139 2.43 1.31 18.35
N GLY A 140 3.35 0.35 18.21
CA GLY A 140 3.07 -0.88 17.44
C GLY A 140 1.99 -1.79 18.06
N LEU A 141 1.96 -1.92 19.39
CA LEU A 141 0.89 -2.67 20.08
C LEU A 141 -0.45 -1.95 19.97
N ALA A 142 -0.46 -0.62 20.08
CA ALA A 142 -1.66 0.18 19.89
C ALA A 142 -2.20 0.04 18.44
N GLN A 143 -1.30 0.01 17.45
CA GLN A 143 -1.68 -0.21 16.05
C GLN A 143 -2.29 -1.59 15.83
N ARG A 144 -1.68 -2.65 16.39
CA ARG A 144 -2.27 -4.01 16.36
C ARG A 144 -3.66 -4.04 17.00
N LEU A 145 -3.84 -3.36 18.13
CA LEU A 145 -5.14 -3.27 18.80
C LEU A 145 -6.16 -2.51 17.95
N MET A 146 -5.79 -1.44 17.28
CA MET A 146 -6.69 -0.73 16.34
C MET A 146 -7.16 -1.63 15.21
N MET A 147 -6.24 -2.42 14.61
CA MET A 147 -6.58 -3.39 13.57
C MET A 147 -7.49 -4.50 14.10
N ALA A 148 -7.15 -5.11 15.25
CA ALA A 148 -7.97 -6.12 15.90
C ALA A 148 -9.37 -5.60 16.19
N ARG A 149 -9.48 -4.38 16.74
CA ARG A 149 -10.75 -3.73 17.06
C ARG A 149 -11.61 -3.52 15.81
N ALA A 150 -11.00 -3.10 14.68
CA ALA A 150 -11.72 -2.92 13.42
C ALA A 150 -12.36 -4.22 12.91
N LEU A 151 -11.88 -5.39 13.35
CA LEU A 151 -12.38 -6.73 12.99
C LEU A 151 -13.35 -7.33 14.02
N ALA A 152 -13.60 -6.65 15.14
CA ALA A 152 -14.38 -7.20 16.26
C ALA A 152 -15.85 -7.49 15.92
N HIS A 153 -16.41 -6.86 14.90
CA HIS A 153 -17.78 -7.06 14.42
C HIS A 153 -17.85 -7.82 13.08
N GLU A 154 -16.75 -8.47 12.67
CA GLU A 154 -16.64 -9.33 11.47
C GLU A 154 -17.05 -8.60 10.18
N PRO A 155 -16.40 -7.48 9.84
CA PRO A 155 -16.74 -6.69 8.67
C PRO A 155 -16.42 -7.42 7.36
N GLN A 156 -17.13 -7.11 6.27
CA GLN A 156 -16.83 -7.65 4.94
C GLN A 156 -15.62 -6.97 4.28
N VAL A 157 -15.38 -5.71 4.62
CA VAL A 157 -14.28 -4.91 4.06
C VAL A 157 -13.51 -4.22 5.18
N LEU A 158 -12.19 -4.30 5.13
CA LEU A 158 -11.29 -3.58 6.03
C LEU A 158 -10.64 -2.41 5.28
N PHE A 159 -10.82 -1.20 5.78
CA PHE A 159 -10.17 0.01 5.31
C PHE A 159 -9.01 0.37 6.23
N LEU A 160 -7.82 0.56 5.65
CA LEU A 160 -6.60 0.91 6.34
C LEU A 160 -6.05 2.23 5.80
N ASP A 161 -6.13 3.30 6.58
CA ASP A 161 -5.61 4.62 6.17
C ASP A 161 -4.21 4.84 6.75
N GLU A 162 -3.18 4.60 5.92
CA GLU A 162 -1.75 4.69 6.25
C GLU A 162 -1.38 3.94 7.56
N PRO A 163 -1.69 2.63 7.67
CA PRO A 163 -1.65 1.90 8.93
C PRO A 163 -0.24 1.72 9.49
N THR A 164 0.80 1.93 8.71
CA THR A 164 2.20 1.72 9.10
C THR A 164 3.00 3.02 9.20
N SER A 165 2.32 4.16 9.02
CA SER A 165 2.96 5.47 9.13
C SER A 165 3.50 5.71 10.54
N GLY A 166 4.77 6.11 10.64
CA GLY A 166 5.43 6.38 11.92
C GLY A 166 5.78 5.15 12.77
N ILE A 167 5.72 3.96 12.18
CA ILE A 167 6.09 2.69 12.84
C ILE A 167 7.50 2.28 12.41
N ASP A 168 8.26 1.72 13.36
CA ASP A 168 9.58 1.19 13.08
C ASP A 168 9.55 0.02 12.07
N PRO A 169 10.64 -0.20 11.28
CA PRO A 169 10.66 -1.19 10.21
C PRO A 169 10.34 -2.62 10.67
N GLN A 170 10.81 -3.04 11.84
CA GLN A 170 10.57 -4.39 12.33
C GLN A 170 9.09 -4.61 12.70
N THR A 171 8.48 -3.65 13.36
CA THR A 171 7.05 -3.68 13.70
C THR A 171 6.20 -3.64 12.42
N ARG A 172 6.58 -2.85 11.40
CA ARG A 172 5.91 -2.77 10.10
C ARG A 172 5.87 -4.13 9.40
N ILE A 173 7.00 -4.83 9.31
CA ILE A 173 7.06 -6.19 8.72
C ILE A 173 6.15 -7.17 9.47
N ASN A 174 6.08 -7.08 10.78
CA ASN A 174 5.18 -7.94 11.56
C ASN A 174 3.70 -7.62 11.30
N LEU A 175 3.34 -6.34 11.10
CA LEU A 175 1.99 -5.95 10.73
C LEU A 175 1.62 -6.43 9.32
N TRP A 176 2.56 -6.38 8.36
CA TRP A 176 2.35 -6.89 7.01
C TRP A 176 1.98 -8.38 7.03
N ARG A 177 2.69 -9.20 7.81
CA ARG A 177 2.36 -10.63 7.95
C ARG A 177 0.94 -10.86 8.45
N ILE A 178 0.51 -10.09 9.47
CA ILE A 178 -0.86 -10.16 9.99
C ILE A 178 -1.88 -9.79 8.90
N LEU A 179 -1.61 -8.74 8.12
CA LEU A 179 -2.49 -8.30 7.03
C LEU A 179 -2.54 -9.32 5.88
N GLU A 180 -1.42 -9.94 5.52
CA GLU A 180 -1.38 -11.04 4.56
C GLU A 180 -2.21 -12.24 5.03
N ASP A 181 -2.09 -12.64 6.30
CA ASP A 181 -2.85 -13.76 6.85
C ASP A 181 -4.36 -13.47 6.88
N LEU A 182 -4.74 -12.23 7.20
CA LEU A 182 -6.13 -11.77 7.09
C LEU A 182 -6.66 -11.86 5.67
N ASN A 183 -5.90 -11.39 4.69
CA ASN A 183 -6.31 -11.44 3.29
C ASN A 183 -6.39 -12.88 2.78
N ARG A 184 -5.41 -13.75 3.11
CA ARG A 184 -5.44 -15.20 2.79
C ARG A 184 -6.68 -15.89 3.39
N SER A 185 -7.20 -15.42 4.52
CA SER A 185 -8.45 -15.91 5.11
C SER A 185 -9.71 -15.41 4.40
N GLY A 186 -9.57 -14.62 3.33
CA GLY A 186 -10.66 -14.11 2.48
C GLY A 186 -11.12 -12.69 2.84
N GLN A 187 -10.43 -11.97 3.74
CA GLN A 187 -10.76 -10.59 4.06
C GLN A 187 -10.48 -9.66 2.87
N THR A 188 -11.47 -8.89 2.43
CA THR A 188 -11.25 -7.81 1.47
C THR A 188 -10.61 -6.62 2.18
N ILE A 189 -9.51 -6.11 1.64
CA ILE A 189 -8.74 -5.01 2.26
C ILE A 189 -8.52 -3.89 1.24
N LEU A 190 -8.81 -2.66 1.63
CA LEU A 190 -8.38 -1.46 0.91
C LEU A 190 -7.40 -0.70 1.79
N LEU A 191 -6.17 -0.58 1.31
CA LEU A 191 -5.05 0.09 1.96
C LEU A 191 -4.77 1.41 1.26
N THR A 192 -4.62 2.51 2.01
CA THR A 192 -3.91 3.68 1.51
C THR A 192 -2.50 3.69 2.06
N THR A 193 -1.57 4.04 1.22
CA THR A 193 -0.17 4.19 1.62
C THR A 193 0.55 5.20 0.73
N HIS A 194 1.60 5.75 1.26
CA HIS A 194 2.62 6.47 0.50
C HIS A 194 3.92 5.65 0.40
N TYR A 195 4.02 4.49 1.07
CA TYR A 195 5.16 3.59 0.96
C TYR A 195 4.99 2.63 -0.21
N MET A 196 5.84 2.80 -1.24
CA MET A 196 5.81 1.97 -2.47
C MET A 196 6.07 0.49 -2.16
N GLU A 197 6.99 0.22 -1.25
CA GLU A 197 7.33 -1.13 -0.81
C GLU A 197 6.12 -1.84 -0.19
N GLU A 198 5.33 -1.15 0.63
CA GLU A 198 4.11 -1.69 1.23
C GLU A 198 3.08 -2.09 0.18
N ALA A 199 2.88 -1.22 -0.82
CA ALA A 199 1.98 -1.50 -1.93
C ALA A 199 2.48 -2.66 -2.80
N ASP A 200 3.81 -2.74 -3.02
CA ASP A 200 4.44 -3.79 -3.85
C ASP A 200 4.36 -5.18 -3.20
N VAL A 201 4.50 -5.23 -1.86
CA VAL A 201 4.50 -6.50 -1.09
C VAL A 201 3.09 -7.01 -0.82
N LEU A 202 2.16 -6.12 -0.41
CA LEU A 202 0.86 -6.53 0.10
C LEU A 202 -0.25 -6.57 -0.95
N CYS A 203 -0.19 -5.69 -1.97
CA CYS A 203 -1.36 -5.47 -2.80
C CYS A 203 -1.34 -6.35 -4.06
N GLU A 204 -2.46 -7.01 -4.34
CA GLU A 204 -2.70 -7.71 -5.60
C GLU A 204 -2.84 -6.73 -6.77
N ARG A 205 -3.54 -5.61 -6.53
CA ARG A 205 -3.64 -4.49 -7.46
C ARG A 205 -3.48 -3.18 -6.73
N VAL A 206 -2.93 -2.20 -7.46
CA VAL A 206 -2.68 -0.86 -6.95
C VAL A 206 -3.27 0.17 -7.91
N ALA A 207 -4.01 1.13 -7.37
CA ALA A 207 -4.32 2.36 -8.07
C ALA A 207 -3.30 3.43 -7.66
N ILE A 208 -2.53 3.91 -8.61
CA ILE A 208 -1.64 5.06 -8.41
C ILE A 208 -2.48 6.31 -8.61
N ILE A 209 -2.57 7.15 -7.58
CA ILE A 209 -3.35 8.38 -7.62
C ILE A 209 -2.48 9.61 -7.44
N ASP A 210 -2.80 10.65 -8.18
CA ASP A 210 -2.25 11.99 -8.00
C ASP A 210 -3.31 13.04 -8.33
N HIS A 211 -3.30 14.17 -7.60
CA HIS A 211 -4.27 15.27 -7.78
C HIS A 211 -5.74 14.81 -7.87
N GLY A 212 -6.12 13.81 -7.06
CA GLY A 212 -7.49 13.29 -6.98
C GLY A 212 -7.91 12.38 -8.12
N ARG A 213 -7.01 11.97 -9.02
CA ARG A 213 -7.28 11.11 -10.18
C ARG A 213 -6.46 9.84 -10.13
N ALA A 214 -7.01 8.74 -10.64
CA ALA A 214 -6.24 7.54 -10.88
C ALA A 214 -5.42 7.71 -12.17
N LEU A 215 -4.09 7.57 -12.06
CA LEU A 215 -3.16 7.61 -13.18
C LEU A 215 -3.03 6.24 -13.83
N ALA A 216 -2.97 5.19 -13.02
CA ALA A 216 -2.92 3.81 -13.46
C ALA A 216 -3.50 2.87 -12.41
N VAL A 217 -4.09 1.76 -12.86
CA VAL A 217 -4.63 0.70 -11.98
C VAL A 217 -4.27 -0.64 -12.58
N ASP A 218 -3.40 -1.39 -11.90
CA ASP A 218 -3.02 -2.75 -12.32
C ASP A 218 -2.32 -3.49 -11.17
N THR A 219 -1.85 -4.72 -11.41
CA THR A 219 -0.93 -5.40 -10.48
C THR A 219 0.40 -4.66 -10.40
N PRO A 220 1.13 -4.70 -9.26
CA PRO A 220 2.46 -4.08 -9.15
C PRO A 220 3.42 -4.52 -10.27
N VAL A 221 3.37 -5.80 -10.66
CA VAL A 221 4.17 -6.36 -11.75
C VAL A 221 3.84 -5.70 -13.09
N GLU A 222 2.55 -5.59 -13.44
CA GLU A 222 2.12 -4.97 -14.69
C GLU A 222 2.36 -3.46 -14.72
N LEU A 223 2.20 -2.77 -13.59
CA LEU A 223 2.55 -1.36 -13.48
C LEU A 223 4.04 -1.14 -13.77
N LYS A 224 4.91 -1.94 -13.15
CA LYS A 224 6.36 -1.91 -13.38
C LYS A 224 6.72 -2.27 -14.82
N ARG A 225 6.02 -3.20 -15.44
CA ARG A 225 6.25 -3.59 -16.84
C ARG A 225 5.81 -2.54 -17.86
N ARG A 226 4.65 -1.89 -17.64
CA ARG A 226 4.06 -0.95 -18.63
C ARG A 226 4.56 0.48 -18.51
N HIS A 227 4.72 0.94 -17.28
CA HIS A 227 5.11 2.32 -16.97
C HIS A 227 6.52 2.38 -16.41
N GLY A 228 7.12 1.23 -16.31
CA GLY A 228 8.28 1.17 -15.50
C GLY A 228 9.53 1.44 -16.23
N ALA A 229 10.08 1.44 -15.53
CA ALA A 229 11.40 1.61 -15.29
C ALA A 229 12.18 0.50 -15.92
N GLU A 230 13.13 0.94 -16.59
CA GLU A 230 14.30 0.18 -16.96
C GLU A 230 15.00 -0.28 -15.68
N THR A 231 15.56 -1.47 -15.70
CA THR A 231 16.46 -1.88 -14.63
C THR A 231 17.69 -0.98 -14.69
N LEU A 232 17.98 -0.31 -13.58
CA LEU A 232 19.23 0.44 -13.44
C LEU A 232 20.34 -0.52 -13.01
N ILE A 233 21.31 -0.73 -13.87
CA ILE A 233 22.52 -1.49 -13.56
C ILE A 233 23.66 -0.50 -13.38
N THR A 234 24.36 -0.62 -12.26
CA THR A 234 25.47 0.27 -11.90
C THR A 234 26.73 -0.57 -11.82
N VAL A 235 27.76 -0.18 -12.56
CA VAL A 235 29.07 -0.85 -12.53
C VAL A 235 30.13 0.21 -12.23
N THR A 236 30.85 0.05 -11.13
CA THR A 236 31.99 0.89 -10.77
C THR A 236 33.27 0.16 -11.17
N VAL A 237 34.08 0.80 -11.97
CA VAL A 237 35.33 0.24 -12.49
C VAL A 237 36.55 0.96 -11.92
N ASP A 238 37.70 0.28 -11.93
CA ASP A 238 38.99 0.92 -11.64
C ASP A 238 39.60 1.40 -12.97
N GLY A 239 39.58 2.71 -13.19
CA GLY A 239 40.15 3.35 -14.37
C GLY A 239 39.08 3.97 -15.31
N ASP A 240 39.36 3.95 -16.62
CA ASP A 240 38.47 4.56 -17.63
C ASP A 240 37.23 3.69 -17.87
N PRO A 241 36.01 4.20 -17.60
CA PRO A 241 34.76 3.49 -17.85
C PRO A 241 34.33 3.51 -19.32
N ALA A 242 34.94 4.33 -20.16
CA ALA A 242 34.52 4.55 -21.56
C ALA A 242 34.46 3.26 -22.40
N PRO A 243 35.46 2.37 -22.36
CA PRO A 243 35.40 1.12 -23.12
C PRO A 243 34.23 0.21 -22.71
N LEU A 244 33.92 0.15 -21.41
CA LEU A 244 32.78 -0.63 -20.91
C LEU A 244 31.44 -0.01 -21.32
N ALA A 245 31.34 1.32 -21.26
CA ALA A 245 30.12 2.02 -21.67
C ALA A 245 29.80 1.81 -23.15
N GLU A 246 30.82 1.91 -24.04
CA GLU A 246 30.65 1.64 -25.47
C GLU A 246 30.22 0.19 -25.76
N ARG A 247 30.70 -0.77 -24.97
CA ARG A 247 30.25 -2.17 -25.09
C ARG A 247 28.84 -2.35 -24.58
N ALA A 248 28.49 -1.68 -23.47
CA ALA A 248 27.14 -1.71 -22.89
C ALA A 248 26.07 -1.20 -23.86
N GLU A 249 26.36 -0.11 -24.61
CA GLU A 249 25.44 0.44 -25.61
C GLU A 249 25.10 -0.54 -26.76
N ARG A 250 25.94 -1.55 -26.99
CA ARG A 250 25.73 -2.55 -28.04
C ARG A 250 24.92 -3.77 -27.60
N LEU A 251 24.58 -3.86 -26.32
CA LEU A 251 23.78 -4.96 -25.81
C LEU A 251 22.29 -4.72 -26.12
N ASP A 252 21.61 -5.70 -26.72
CA ASP A 252 20.21 -5.59 -27.18
C ASP A 252 19.22 -5.18 -26.10
N ALA A 253 19.51 -5.51 -24.83
CA ALA A 253 18.66 -5.18 -23.71
C ALA A 253 18.87 -3.77 -23.16
N VAL A 254 19.94 -3.08 -23.57
CA VAL A 254 20.33 -1.75 -23.08
C VAL A 254 19.64 -0.65 -23.89
N ARG A 255 19.08 0.32 -23.19
CA ARG A 255 18.40 1.47 -23.78
C ARG A 255 19.25 2.72 -23.76
N SER A 256 19.92 2.95 -22.64
CA SER A 256 20.83 4.08 -22.49
C SER A 256 21.97 3.75 -21.53
N VAL A 257 23.07 4.44 -21.69
CA VAL A 257 24.26 4.33 -20.83
C VAL A 257 24.70 5.74 -20.44
N GLU A 258 24.93 5.94 -19.15
CA GLU A 258 25.45 7.18 -18.60
C GLU A 258 26.78 6.90 -17.90
N ARG A 259 27.69 7.88 -17.95
CA ARG A 259 29.01 7.82 -17.30
C ARG A 259 29.13 8.95 -16.29
N ASP A 260 29.62 8.60 -15.11
CA ASP A 260 29.86 9.55 -14.02
C ASP A 260 31.14 9.15 -13.25
N GLY A 261 32.26 9.76 -13.60
CA GLY A 261 33.58 9.38 -13.08
C GLY A 261 33.94 7.94 -13.46
N GLU A 262 34.15 7.07 -12.47
CA GLU A 262 34.44 5.63 -12.63
C GLU A 262 33.17 4.77 -12.71
N LEU A 263 31.99 5.39 -12.71
CA LEU A 263 30.70 4.74 -12.65
C LEU A 263 30.06 4.65 -14.05
N VAL A 264 29.59 3.47 -14.44
CA VAL A 264 28.74 3.23 -15.60
C VAL A 264 27.34 2.90 -15.12
N ARG A 265 26.35 3.73 -15.50
CA ARG A 265 24.93 3.47 -15.28
C ARG A 265 24.31 2.98 -16.57
N VAL A 266 23.72 1.81 -16.53
CA VAL A 266 23.10 1.18 -17.69
C VAL A 266 21.61 1.02 -17.43
N HIS A 267 20.79 1.61 -18.25
CA HIS A 267 19.34 1.44 -18.24
C HIS A 267 18.97 0.30 -19.18
N ALA A 268 18.51 -0.82 -18.64
CA ALA A 268 18.19 -2.01 -19.39
C ALA A 268 16.69 -2.35 -19.34
N ALA A 269 16.13 -2.74 -20.47
CA ALA A 269 14.72 -3.15 -20.58
C ALA A 269 14.42 -4.48 -19.85
N ARG A 270 15.45 -5.28 -19.54
CA ARG A 270 15.39 -6.53 -18.77
C ARG A 270 16.59 -6.61 -17.85
N SER A 271 16.40 -7.15 -16.66
CA SER A 271 17.50 -7.35 -15.68
C SER A 271 18.28 -8.63 -15.92
N GLU A 272 17.62 -9.66 -16.47
CA GLU A 272 18.16 -11.00 -16.54
C GLU A 272 19.39 -11.07 -17.47
N GLY A 273 20.53 -11.45 -16.89
CA GLY A 273 21.77 -11.69 -17.62
C GLY A 273 22.58 -10.42 -17.96
N VAL A 274 21.99 -9.21 -17.98
CA VAL A 274 22.70 -7.99 -18.43
C VAL A 274 23.83 -7.63 -17.47
N LEU A 275 23.63 -7.72 -16.15
CA LEU A 275 24.70 -7.50 -15.19
C LEU A 275 25.87 -8.47 -15.40
N ALA A 276 25.56 -9.75 -15.59
CA ALA A 276 26.59 -10.76 -15.83
C ALA A 276 27.34 -10.49 -17.15
N GLN A 277 26.65 -10.10 -18.21
CA GLN A 277 27.25 -9.70 -19.48
C GLN A 277 28.17 -8.48 -19.32
N LEU A 278 27.74 -7.46 -18.60
CA LEU A 278 28.56 -6.26 -18.33
C LEU A 278 29.84 -6.60 -17.57
N VAL A 279 29.76 -7.47 -16.57
CA VAL A 279 30.94 -7.93 -15.83
C VAL A 279 31.87 -8.74 -16.73
N GLN A 280 31.34 -9.58 -17.63
CA GLN A 280 32.14 -10.35 -18.60
C GLN A 280 32.81 -9.43 -19.62
N GLU A 281 32.08 -8.42 -20.15
CA GLU A 281 32.64 -7.42 -21.07
C GLU A 281 33.77 -6.63 -20.42
N ALA A 282 33.60 -6.18 -19.16
CA ALA A 282 34.62 -5.51 -18.38
C ALA A 282 35.88 -6.38 -18.23
N ALA A 283 35.72 -7.66 -17.90
CA ALA A 283 36.81 -8.61 -17.79
C ALA A 283 37.54 -8.82 -19.14
N GLY A 284 36.78 -8.92 -20.25
CA GLY A 284 37.33 -9.03 -21.62
C GLY A 284 38.10 -7.79 -22.08
N LEU A 285 37.76 -6.64 -21.56
CA LEU A 285 38.45 -5.36 -21.80
C LEU A 285 39.65 -5.12 -20.88
N GLY A 286 39.85 -6.00 -19.87
CA GLY A 286 40.88 -5.81 -18.84
C GLY A 286 40.59 -4.67 -17.87
N VAL A 287 39.32 -4.27 -17.77
CA VAL A 287 38.86 -3.21 -16.85
C VAL A 287 38.39 -3.87 -15.54
N PRO A 288 39.08 -3.65 -14.42
CA PRO A 288 38.68 -4.27 -13.15
C PRO A 288 37.36 -3.66 -12.65
N VAL A 289 36.42 -4.52 -12.26
CA VAL A 289 35.15 -4.13 -11.65
C VAL A 289 35.36 -4.07 -10.12
N ARG A 290 35.10 -2.92 -9.51
CA ARG A 290 35.16 -2.72 -8.06
C ARG A 290 33.82 -3.09 -7.41
N ASP A 291 32.72 -2.68 -8.03
CA ASP A 291 31.36 -2.96 -7.58
C ASP A 291 30.39 -3.07 -8.74
N ALA A 292 29.38 -3.91 -8.60
CA ALA A 292 28.34 -4.05 -9.60
C ALA A 292 27.00 -4.38 -8.92
N SER A 293 25.99 -3.60 -9.21
CA SER A 293 24.64 -3.78 -8.64
C SER A 293 23.57 -3.65 -9.73
N SER A 294 22.41 -4.26 -9.45
CA SER A 294 21.23 -4.17 -10.31
C SER A 294 20.05 -3.78 -9.46
N LEU A 295 19.43 -2.67 -9.77
CA LEU A 295 18.22 -2.17 -9.13
C LEU A 295 17.02 -2.45 -10.07
N PRO A 296 16.15 -3.40 -9.75
CA PRO A 296 14.99 -3.70 -10.57
C PRO A 296 14.00 -2.52 -10.53
N PRO A 297 13.06 -2.47 -11.52
CA PRO A 297 12.00 -1.48 -11.52
C PRO A 297 11.21 -1.47 -10.22
N SER A 298 11.00 -0.28 -9.65
CA SER A 298 10.18 -0.07 -8.45
C SER A 298 8.89 0.68 -8.78
N LEU A 299 7.91 0.67 -7.88
CA LEU A 299 6.72 1.51 -8.01
C LEU A 299 7.06 3.00 -7.90
N GLU A 300 8.21 3.38 -7.30
CA GLU A 300 8.71 4.77 -7.27
C GLU A 300 9.04 5.25 -8.68
N THR A 301 9.76 4.43 -9.44
CA THR A 301 10.07 4.75 -10.84
C THR A 301 8.83 4.77 -11.72
N VAL A 302 7.85 3.91 -11.47
CA VAL A 302 6.53 3.98 -12.11
C VAL A 302 5.85 5.32 -11.83
N PHE A 303 5.83 5.73 -10.56
CA PHE A 303 5.22 6.99 -10.16
C PHE A 303 5.92 8.19 -10.81
N LEU A 304 7.26 8.22 -10.80
CA LEU A 304 8.07 9.24 -11.44
C LEU A 304 7.72 9.37 -12.93
N ASN A 305 7.65 8.24 -13.64
CA ASN A 305 7.33 8.22 -15.08
C ASN A 305 5.90 8.69 -15.38
N LEU A 306 4.93 8.39 -14.52
CA LEU A 306 3.54 8.81 -14.70
C LEU A 306 3.31 10.29 -14.38
N THR A 307 4.08 10.87 -13.45
CA THR A 307 3.86 12.24 -12.95
C THR A 307 4.89 13.25 -13.45
N GLY A 308 6.05 12.79 -13.93
CA GLY A 308 7.18 13.63 -14.27
C GLY A 308 7.83 14.33 -13.06
N ARG A 309 7.55 13.87 -11.84
CA ARG A 309 8.04 14.44 -10.57
C ARG A 309 8.64 13.37 -9.70
N GLU A 310 9.77 13.68 -9.05
CA GLU A 310 10.31 12.82 -8.01
C GLU A 310 9.30 12.66 -6.88
N TYR A 311 9.18 11.43 -6.40
CA TYR A 311 8.39 11.14 -5.22
C TYR A 311 9.08 11.79 -4.01
N ARG A 312 8.41 12.73 -3.35
CA ARG A 312 8.87 13.35 -2.10
C ARG A 312 8.00 12.81 -0.96
N GLU A 313 8.65 12.14 -0.01
CA GLU A 313 8.02 11.69 1.24
C GLU A 313 7.45 12.85 2.06
#